data_06d5be1cd0818638a4fa78be55c4a77c
#
_entry.id   06d5be1cd0818638a4fa78be55c4a77c
#
_cell.length_a   1.000
_cell.length_b   1.000
_cell.length_c   1.000
_cell.angle_alpha   90.00
_cell.angle_beta   90.00
_cell.angle_gamma   90.00
#
_symmetry.space_group_name_H-M   'P 1'
#
loop_
_entity.id
_entity.type
_entity.pdbx_description
1 polymer ?
#
loop_
_entity_poly.entity_id
_entity_poly.type
_entity_poly.pdbx_seq_one_letter_code
_entity_poly.pdbx_strand_id
1 'polypeptide(L)'
;MKHILTFLFPVLFASGLSAQNLTARPEVQIPNVPTSMGDFEALQSTFAKTPEGAVSLIVLAMHLYGKDTVLGNQALITSVLLKNRQKSNKPTAYKGEDLGNGDRYLVGQLDKYKMLSNGYFKGAEPSNGYLPTTPLTVETFTNPYSGEESSGRIKLFVATRGASSFRPVTVEKEADGNWRVKEFSSLCVGMMPAK
;
A
#
# COMPACT_ATOMS: atom_id res chain seq x y z
N MET A 1 -1.33 -36.15 59.84
CA MET A 1 -0.82 -35.85 58.51
C MET A 1 -1.97 -35.20 57.71
N LYS A 2 -1.85 -33.87 57.45
CA LYS A 2 -2.87 -33.09 56.69
C LYS A 2 -2.38 -32.97 55.26
N HIS A 3 -3.11 -33.54 54.30
CA HIS A 3 -2.85 -33.40 52.86
C HIS A 3 -3.47 -32.10 52.40
N ILE A 4 -2.61 -31.16 51.96
CA ILE A 4 -3.01 -29.92 51.28
C ILE A 4 -3.12 -30.25 49.81
N LEU A 5 -4.33 -30.21 49.29
CA LEU A 5 -4.62 -30.40 47.85
C LEU A 5 -4.52 -29.01 47.17
N THR A 6 -3.43 -28.81 46.43
CA THR A 6 -3.22 -27.57 45.66
C THR A 6 -3.96 -27.69 44.32
N PHE A 7 -5.05 -26.95 44.14
CA PHE A 7 -5.71 -26.79 42.83
C PHE A 7 -4.95 -25.81 41.97
N LEU A 8 -4.33 -26.31 40.90
CA LEU A 8 -3.74 -25.49 39.84
C LEU A 8 -4.88 -25.15 38.88
N PHE A 9 -5.30 -23.86 38.85
CA PHE A 9 -6.19 -23.35 37.81
C PHE A 9 -5.34 -22.99 36.57
N PRO A 10 -5.63 -23.56 35.39
CA PRO A 10 -5.00 -23.08 34.16
C PRO A 10 -5.60 -21.73 33.78
N VAL A 11 -4.82 -20.67 33.83
CA VAL A 11 -5.19 -19.38 33.26
C VAL A 11 -5.10 -19.53 31.74
N LEU A 12 -6.24 -19.70 31.08
CA LEU A 12 -6.36 -19.57 29.62
C LEU A 12 -6.16 -18.09 29.27
N PHE A 13 -4.97 -17.76 28.77
CA PHE A 13 -4.77 -16.51 28.02
C PHE A 13 -5.49 -16.65 26.68
N ALA A 14 -6.75 -16.22 26.63
CA ALA A 14 -7.41 -15.92 25.36
C ALA A 14 -6.72 -14.70 24.77
N SER A 15 -5.73 -14.91 23.90
CA SER A 15 -5.19 -13.87 23.01
C SER A 15 -6.31 -13.50 22.04
N GLY A 16 -7.10 -12.49 22.42
CA GLY A 16 -8.08 -11.85 21.56
C GLY A 16 -7.35 -11.19 20.38
N LEU A 17 -7.15 -11.95 19.30
CA LEU A 17 -7.02 -11.35 17.99
C LEU A 17 -8.33 -10.61 17.73
N SER A 18 -8.31 -9.29 17.88
CA SER A 18 -9.40 -8.43 17.41
C SER A 18 -9.51 -8.68 15.91
N ALA A 19 -10.41 -9.55 15.48
CA ALA A 19 -10.75 -9.74 14.09
C ALA A 19 -11.25 -8.38 13.60
N GLN A 20 -10.41 -7.68 12.82
CA GLN A 20 -10.85 -6.48 12.12
C GLN A 20 -12.01 -6.93 11.24
N ASN A 21 -13.21 -6.37 11.45
CA ASN A 21 -14.36 -6.60 10.57
C ASN A 21 -14.04 -5.96 9.21
N LEU A 22 -13.31 -6.68 8.38
CA LEU A 22 -12.87 -6.22 7.07
C LEU A 22 -13.89 -6.66 6.01
N THR A 23 -14.31 -5.72 5.18
CA THR A 23 -15.15 -5.96 4.01
C THR A 23 -14.28 -5.83 2.76
N ALA A 24 -14.26 -6.87 1.94
CA ALA A 24 -13.49 -6.88 0.70
C ALA A 24 -14.04 -5.83 -0.29
N ARG A 25 -13.12 -5.19 -1.00
CA ARG A 25 -13.40 -4.28 -2.12
C ARG A 25 -13.03 -4.98 -3.43
N PRO A 26 -13.47 -4.47 -4.61
CA PRO A 26 -13.07 -5.04 -5.88
C PRO A 26 -11.55 -5.17 -6.01
N GLU A 27 -11.09 -6.34 -6.44
CA GLU A 27 -9.68 -6.57 -6.75
C GLU A 27 -9.28 -5.76 -7.99
N VAL A 28 -8.06 -5.20 -7.97
CA VAL A 28 -7.51 -4.49 -9.11
C VAL A 28 -6.37 -5.31 -9.72
N GLN A 29 -6.60 -5.78 -10.94
CA GLN A 29 -5.59 -6.49 -11.74
C GLN A 29 -4.84 -5.49 -12.62
N ILE A 30 -3.51 -5.55 -12.57
CA ILE A 30 -2.61 -4.74 -13.40
C ILE A 30 -2.27 -5.55 -14.64
N PRO A 31 -2.78 -5.16 -15.83
CA PRO A 31 -2.64 -5.99 -17.02
C PRO A 31 -1.19 -6.12 -17.48
N ASN A 32 -0.43 -5.04 -17.41
CA ASN A 32 0.99 -4.99 -17.76
C ASN A 32 1.74 -4.08 -16.78
N VAL A 33 2.96 -4.46 -16.43
CA VAL A 33 3.85 -3.61 -15.64
C VAL A 33 4.41 -2.52 -16.55
N PRO A 34 4.20 -1.22 -16.23
CA PRO A 34 4.71 -0.11 -17.03
C PRO A 34 6.23 -0.14 -17.19
N THR A 35 6.70 0.21 -18.37
CA THR A 35 8.13 0.40 -18.69
C THR A 35 8.48 1.85 -18.96
N SER A 36 7.47 2.72 -18.98
CA SER A 36 7.60 4.16 -19.18
C SER A 36 6.54 4.92 -18.37
N MET A 37 6.74 6.23 -18.19
CA MET A 37 5.71 7.09 -17.61
C MET A 37 4.46 7.20 -18.50
N GLY A 38 4.60 7.08 -19.81
CA GLY A 38 3.45 7.02 -20.72
C GLY A 38 2.54 5.83 -20.43
N ASP A 39 3.14 4.63 -20.21
CA ASP A 39 2.38 3.43 -19.84
C ASP A 39 1.72 3.61 -18.46
N PHE A 40 2.45 4.19 -17.51
CA PHE A 40 1.90 4.43 -16.16
C PHE A 40 0.73 5.42 -16.19
N GLU A 41 0.85 6.53 -16.92
CA GLU A 41 -0.22 7.53 -17.06
C GLU A 41 -1.44 6.95 -17.80
N ALA A 42 -1.23 6.05 -18.76
CA ALA A 42 -2.32 5.33 -19.42
C ALA A 42 -3.13 4.47 -18.42
N LEU A 43 -2.45 3.72 -17.54
CA LEU A 43 -3.11 3.00 -16.45
C LEU A 43 -3.79 3.97 -15.47
N GLN A 44 -3.10 5.04 -15.09
CA GLN A 44 -3.60 6.03 -14.15
C GLN A 44 -4.90 6.68 -14.63
N SER A 45 -5.04 6.93 -15.93
CA SER A 45 -6.26 7.53 -16.52
C SER A 45 -7.53 6.71 -16.23
N THR A 46 -7.38 5.39 -16.10
CA THR A 46 -8.47 4.46 -15.79
C THR A 46 -8.55 4.15 -14.29
N PHE A 47 -7.44 3.78 -13.69
CA PHE A 47 -7.40 3.29 -12.30
C PHE A 47 -7.69 4.39 -11.28
N ALA A 48 -7.26 5.63 -11.54
CA ALA A 48 -7.52 6.74 -10.63
C ALA A 48 -9.00 7.16 -10.53
N LYS A 49 -9.90 6.49 -11.26
CA LYS A 49 -11.35 6.73 -11.17
C LYS A 49 -11.99 6.09 -9.93
N THR A 50 -11.29 5.16 -9.29
CA THR A 50 -11.76 4.46 -8.09
C THR A 50 -10.73 4.53 -6.96
N PRO A 51 -11.16 4.46 -5.69
CA PRO A 51 -10.24 4.40 -4.55
C PRO A 51 -9.27 3.22 -4.62
N GLU A 52 -9.76 2.03 -4.99
CA GLU A 52 -8.98 0.80 -5.12
C GLU A 52 -7.90 0.95 -6.21
N GLY A 53 -8.28 1.55 -7.32
CA GLY A 53 -7.36 1.84 -8.41
C GLY A 53 -6.26 2.81 -8.00
N ALA A 54 -6.58 3.86 -7.24
CA ALA A 54 -5.58 4.79 -6.71
C ALA A 54 -4.59 4.11 -5.74
N VAL A 55 -5.10 3.21 -4.88
CA VAL A 55 -4.24 2.39 -4.01
C VAL A 55 -3.37 1.44 -4.82
N SER A 56 -3.90 0.85 -5.88
CA SER A 56 -3.13 -0.06 -6.74
C SER A 56 -2.03 0.67 -7.49
N LEU A 57 -2.26 1.93 -7.90
CA LEU A 57 -1.24 2.77 -8.54
C LEU A 57 -0.08 3.09 -7.60
N ILE A 58 -0.32 3.40 -6.32
CA ILE A 58 0.79 3.66 -5.39
C ILE A 58 1.60 2.39 -5.10
N VAL A 59 0.95 1.24 -4.95
CA VAL A 59 1.64 -0.06 -4.79
C VAL A 59 2.48 -0.38 -6.01
N LEU A 60 1.93 -0.17 -7.23
CA LEU A 60 2.66 -0.35 -8.48
C LEU A 60 3.83 0.62 -8.61
N ALA A 61 3.65 1.88 -8.25
CA ALA A 61 4.72 2.89 -8.27
C ALA A 61 5.88 2.51 -7.31
N MET A 62 5.57 1.99 -6.13
CA MET A 62 6.57 1.43 -5.20
C MET A 62 7.30 0.22 -5.82
N HIS A 63 6.59 -0.64 -6.53
CA HIS A 63 7.19 -1.78 -7.23
C HIS A 63 8.11 -1.33 -8.36
N LEU A 64 7.70 -0.35 -9.14
CA LEU A 64 8.56 0.27 -10.17
C LEU A 64 9.80 0.90 -9.54
N TYR A 65 9.66 1.60 -8.40
CA TYR A 65 10.77 2.20 -7.68
C TYR A 65 11.86 1.18 -7.29
N GLY A 66 11.44 -0.02 -6.91
CA GLY A 66 12.36 -1.12 -6.60
C GLY A 66 13.15 -1.63 -7.82
N LYS A 67 12.65 -1.43 -9.04
CA LYS A 67 13.25 -1.88 -10.30
C LYS A 67 13.98 -0.76 -11.05
N ASP A 68 13.34 0.38 -11.16
CA ASP A 68 13.84 1.61 -11.79
C ASP A 68 13.45 2.78 -10.87
N THR A 69 14.43 3.28 -10.15
CA THR A 69 14.21 4.35 -9.16
C THR A 69 13.67 5.64 -9.80
N VAL A 70 14.08 5.95 -11.04
CA VAL A 70 13.61 7.16 -11.73
C VAL A 70 12.17 7.02 -12.14
N LEU A 71 11.82 5.94 -12.84
CA LEU A 71 10.45 5.65 -13.27
C LEU A 71 9.52 5.55 -12.05
N GLY A 72 9.93 4.78 -11.03
CA GLY A 72 9.13 4.61 -9.82
C GLY A 72 8.93 5.90 -9.04
N ASN A 73 9.95 6.78 -8.94
CA ASN A 73 9.81 8.08 -8.29
C ASN A 73 8.81 8.98 -9.05
N GLN A 74 8.87 9.00 -10.37
CA GLN A 74 7.95 9.77 -11.21
C GLN A 74 6.50 9.23 -11.06
N ALA A 75 6.33 7.92 -11.03
CA ALA A 75 5.04 7.27 -10.78
C ALA A 75 4.49 7.60 -9.38
N LEU A 76 5.34 7.59 -8.34
CA LEU A 76 4.96 7.99 -6.98
C LEU A 76 4.48 9.45 -6.94
N ILE A 77 5.19 10.38 -7.59
CA ILE A 77 4.82 11.80 -7.67
C ILE A 77 3.40 11.95 -8.23
N THR A 78 3.06 11.24 -9.30
CA THR A 78 1.73 11.36 -9.91
C THR A 78 0.63 10.67 -9.11
N SER A 79 0.97 9.70 -8.27
CA SER A 79 0.02 8.92 -7.47
C SER A 79 -0.41 9.62 -6.18
N VAL A 80 0.37 10.57 -5.64
CA VAL A 80 0.01 11.32 -4.44
C VAL A 80 -0.79 12.59 -4.77
N LEU A 81 -1.54 13.11 -3.77
CA LEU A 81 -2.29 14.35 -3.91
C LEU A 81 -1.41 15.51 -4.37
N LEU A 82 -1.98 16.44 -5.15
CA LEU A 82 -1.27 17.66 -5.59
C LEU A 82 -0.68 18.44 -4.42
N LYS A 83 -1.41 18.55 -3.30
CA LYS A 83 -0.94 19.26 -2.09
C LYS A 83 0.21 18.56 -1.36
N ASN A 84 0.48 17.29 -1.67
CA ASN A 84 1.61 16.52 -1.13
C ASN A 84 2.88 16.66 -2.00
N ARG A 85 2.80 17.42 -3.10
CA ARG A 85 3.91 17.64 -4.03
C ARG A 85 4.54 19.00 -3.77
N GLN A 86 5.76 19.18 -4.26
CA GLN A 86 6.49 20.45 -4.24
C GLN A 86 7.12 20.73 -5.59
N LYS A 87 7.30 22.00 -5.95
CA LYS A 87 8.01 22.37 -7.16
C LYS A 87 9.47 21.96 -7.09
N SER A 88 9.99 21.43 -8.19
CA SER A 88 11.36 20.93 -8.27
C SER A 88 11.88 20.95 -9.71
N ASN A 89 13.19 21.23 -9.84
CA ASN A 89 13.94 21.12 -11.08
C ASN A 89 15.01 20.01 -11.04
N LYS A 90 14.90 19.10 -10.05
CA LYS A 90 15.83 17.97 -9.92
C LYS A 90 15.63 16.97 -11.07
N PRO A 91 16.66 16.17 -11.43
CA PRO A 91 16.53 15.15 -12.48
C PRO A 91 15.45 14.10 -12.20
N THR A 92 15.14 13.86 -10.91
CA THR A 92 14.08 12.93 -10.47
C THR A 92 12.69 13.53 -10.49
N ALA A 93 12.55 14.85 -10.67
CA ALA A 93 11.26 15.52 -10.77
C ALA A 93 10.48 15.07 -12.00
N TYR A 94 9.17 15.12 -11.92
CA TYR A 94 8.30 14.84 -13.05
C TYR A 94 7.36 16.03 -13.30
N LYS A 95 7.38 16.54 -14.53
CA LYS A 95 6.58 17.73 -14.93
C LYS A 95 6.78 18.93 -13.97
N GLY A 96 8.03 19.12 -13.49
CA GLY A 96 8.38 20.22 -12.59
C GLY A 96 7.90 20.03 -11.13
N GLU A 97 7.51 18.83 -10.76
CA GLU A 97 7.04 18.48 -9.42
C GLU A 97 7.86 17.32 -8.82
N ASP A 98 7.87 17.27 -7.51
CA ASP A 98 8.51 16.23 -6.72
C ASP A 98 7.69 15.92 -5.48
N LEU A 99 7.96 14.80 -4.82
CA LEU A 99 7.34 14.45 -3.54
C LEU A 99 7.66 15.50 -2.48
N GLY A 100 6.69 15.85 -1.66
CA GLY A 100 6.92 16.63 -0.44
C GLY A 100 7.88 15.92 0.52
N ASN A 101 8.47 16.67 1.45
CA ASN A 101 9.53 16.16 2.32
C ASN A 101 9.12 14.92 3.14
N GLY A 102 7.85 14.87 3.62
CA GLY A 102 7.33 13.73 4.36
C GLY A 102 7.28 12.45 3.51
N ASP A 103 6.68 12.52 2.32
CA ASP A 103 6.57 11.38 1.42
C ASP A 103 7.94 10.95 0.88
N ARG A 104 8.84 11.90 0.62
CA ARG A 104 10.22 11.62 0.22
C ARG A 104 10.98 10.83 1.29
N TYR A 105 10.83 11.20 2.58
CA TYR A 105 11.43 10.46 3.68
C TYR A 105 10.92 9.00 3.72
N LEU A 106 9.60 8.81 3.52
CA LEU A 106 8.99 7.48 3.48
C LEU A 106 9.52 6.64 2.33
N VAL A 107 9.59 7.23 1.12
CA VAL A 107 10.13 6.55 -0.06
C VAL A 107 11.59 6.15 0.12
N GLY A 108 12.39 6.95 0.83
CA GLY A 108 13.76 6.60 1.20
C GLY A 108 13.89 5.31 2.04
N GLN A 109 12.82 4.82 2.68
CA GLN A 109 12.83 3.52 3.34
C GLN A 109 12.82 2.36 2.33
N LEU A 110 12.26 2.58 1.11
CA LEU A 110 12.23 1.57 0.05
C LEU A 110 13.63 1.24 -0.46
N ASP A 111 14.60 2.17 -0.37
CA ASP A 111 15.99 1.92 -0.74
C ASP A 111 16.60 0.78 0.06
N LYS A 112 16.16 0.61 1.31
CA LYS A 112 16.63 -0.46 2.22
C LYS A 112 15.95 -1.80 1.92
N TYR A 113 14.72 -1.77 1.39
CA TYR A 113 13.86 -2.93 1.23
C TYR A 113 13.17 -2.94 -0.14
N LYS A 114 13.96 -3.03 -1.20
CA LYS A 114 13.48 -2.95 -2.61
C LYS A 114 12.34 -3.93 -2.95
N MET A 115 12.28 -5.07 -2.27
CA MET A 115 11.24 -6.09 -2.48
C MET A 115 9.98 -5.88 -1.63
N LEU A 116 9.98 -4.87 -0.75
CA LEU A 116 8.89 -4.63 0.20
C LEU A 116 7.53 -4.48 -0.51
N SER A 117 7.49 -3.77 -1.63
CA SER A 117 6.28 -3.54 -2.41
C SER A 117 5.66 -4.82 -2.98
N ASN A 118 6.46 -5.85 -3.24
CA ASN A 118 5.94 -7.12 -3.76
C ASN A 118 4.97 -7.79 -2.78
N GLY A 119 5.19 -7.64 -1.48
CA GLY A 119 4.33 -8.21 -0.45
C GLY A 119 2.90 -7.68 -0.41
N TYR A 120 2.57 -6.70 -1.24
CA TYR A 120 1.22 -6.16 -1.41
C TYR A 120 0.48 -6.73 -2.63
N PHE A 121 1.12 -7.57 -3.42
CA PHE A 121 0.46 -8.28 -4.51
C PHE A 121 -0.01 -9.65 -4.07
N LYS A 122 -1.13 -10.07 -4.61
CA LYS A 122 -1.73 -11.39 -4.38
C LYS A 122 -0.72 -12.51 -4.66
N GLY A 123 -0.69 -13.50 -3.77
CA GLY A 123 0.21 -14.66 -3.87
C GLY A 123 1.63 -14.42 -3.36
N ALA A 124 2.05 -13.17 -3.12
CA ALA A 124 3.34 -12.87 -2.55
C ALA A 124 3.36 -13.08 -1.03
N GLU A 125 4.28 -13.90 -0.54
CA GLU A 125 4.42 -14.21 0.88
C GLU A 125 5.89 -14.50 1.25
N PRO A 126 6.27 -14.44 2.54
CA PRO A 126 7.66 -14.68 2.95
C PRO A 126 8.21 -16.03 2.50
N SER A 127 7.37 -17.07 2.51
CA SER A 127 7.75 -18.46 2.16
C SER A 127 8.11 -18.65 0.69
N ASN A 128 7.64 -17.77 -0.21
CA ASN A 128 7.98 -17.83 -1.64
C ASN A 128 8.87 -16.65 -2.08
N GLY A 129 9.56 -15.98 -1.15
CA GLY A 129 10.41 -14.83 -1.44
C GLY A 129 9.66 -13.61 -1.96
N TYR A 130 8.39 -13.47 -1.63
CA TYR A 130 7.50 -12.42 -2.13
C TYR A 130 7.33 -12.44 -3.65
N LEU A 131 7.24 -13.63 -4.24
CA LEU A 131 6.94 -13.80 -5.66
C LEU A 131 5.42 -13.72 -5.88
N PRO A 132 4.89 -12.67 -6.52
CA PRO A 132 3.46 -12.52 -6.75
C PRO A 132 2.96 -13.43 -7.87
N THR A 133 1.65 -13.66 -7.90
CA THR A 133 0.98 -14.28 -9.05
C THR A 133 0.86 -13.30 -10.22
N THR A 134 0.71 -13.83 -11.43
CA THR A 134 0.45 -13.03 -12.64
C THR A 134 -0.98 -13.26 -13.09
N PRO A 135 -1.75 -12.20 -13.43
CA PRO A 135 -1.37 -10.78 -13.41
C PRO A 135 -1.18 -10.25 -11.99
N LEU A 136 -0.36 -9.20 -11.83
CA LEU A 136 -0.22 -8.52 -10.54
C LEU A 136 -1.58 -8.02 -10.08
N THR A 137 -1.99 -8.41 -8.87
CA THR A 137 -3.32 -8.09 -8.34
C THR A 137 -3.18 -7.47 -6.96
N VAL A 138 -3.87 -6.36 -6.70
CA VAL A 138 -3.94 -5.71 -5.40
C VAL A 138 -5.32 -5.95 -4.80
N GLU A 139 -5.33 -6.43 -3.55
CA GLU A 139 -6.55 -6.67 -2.77
C GLU A 139 -6.67 -5.59 -1.69
N THR A 140 -7.84 -4.95 -1.63
CA THR A 140 -8.13 -3.91 -0.64
C THR A 140 -9.40 -4.20 0.12
N PHE A 141 -9.50 -3.65 1.32
CA PHE A 141 -10.60 -3.85 2.24
C PHE A 141 -10.98 -2.54 2.91
N THR A 142 -12.21 -2.48 3.40
CA THR A 142 -12.70 -1.44 4.31
C THR A 142 -13.03 -2.04 5.67
N ASN A 143 -13.19 -1.18 6.68
CA ASN A 143 -13.74 -1.52 7.99
C ASN A 143 -14.74 -0.42 8.42
N PRO A 144 -15.43 -0.54 9.56
CA PRO A 144 -16.39 0.48 10.02
C PRO A 144 -15.82 1.90 10.21
N TYR A 145 -14.48 2.04 10.25
CA TYR A 145 -13.78 3.33 10.42
C TYR A 145 -13.12 3.82 9.13
N SER A 146 -13.43 3.23 8.00
CA SER A 146 -12.85 3.61 6.70
C SER A 146 -13.35 4.97 6.20
N GLY A 147 -14.52 5.41 6.65
CA GLY A 147 -15.24 6.54 6.08
C GLY A 147 -16.05 6.14 4.85
N GLU A 148 -16.72 7.12 4.25
CA GLU A 148 -17.63 6.93 3.12
C GLU A 148 -17.00 7.45 1.83
N GLU A 149 -17.03 6.65 0.77
CA GLU A 149 -16.50 7.04 -0.55
C GLU A 149 -17.19 8.29 -1.10
N SER A 150 -18.48 8.45 -0.82
CA SER A 150 -19.28 9.62 -1.21
C SER A 150 -18.76 10.94 -0.62
N SER A 151 -18.02 10.89 0.50
CA SER A 151 -17.38 12.07 1.10
C SER A 151 -16.15 12.56 0.31
N GLY A 152 -15.72 11.84 -0.72
CA GLY A 152 -14.48 12.11 -1.45
C GLY A 152 -13.20 11.74 -0.68
N ARG A 153 -13.32 11.02 0.45
CA ARG A 153 -12.17 10.54 1.25
C ARG A 153 -12.49 9.21 1.88
N ILE A 154 -11.60 8.22 1.67
CA ILE A 154 -11.76 6.89 2.26
C ILE A 154 -10.40 6.31 2.66
N LYS A 155 -10.40 5.46 3.69
CA LYS A 155 -9.26 4.67 4.11
C LYS A 155 -9.48 3.22 3.64
N LEU A 156 -8.54 2.70 2.86
CA LEU A 156 -8.49 1.31 2.45
C LEU A 156 -7.36 0.58 3.17
N PHE A 157 -7.52 -0.72 3.35
CA PHE A 157 -6.53 -1.59 3.95
C PHE A 157 -6.01 -2.53 2.86
N VAL A 158 -4.72 -2.44 2.54
CA VAL A 158 -4.07 -3.29 1.53
C VAL A 158 -3.70 -4.62 2.16
N ALA A 159 -4.11 -5.72 1.52
CA ALA A 159 -3.73 -7.06 1.94
C ALA A 159 -2.22 -7.27 1.88
N THR A 160 -1.69 -8.01 2.82
CA THR A 160 -0.30 -8.47 2.80
C THR A 160 -0.15 -9.75 3.61
N ARG A 161 0.73 -10.63 3.17
CA ARG A 161 1.17 -11.82 3.93
C ARG A 161 2.49 -11.56 4.67
N GLY A 162 3.11 -10.42 4.42
CA GLY A 162 4.39 -10.01 5.03
C GLY A 162 4.26 -9.27 6.36
N ALA A 163 3.05 -9.12 6.89
CA ALA A 163 2.82 -8.44 8.16
C ALA A 163 1.63 -9.04 8.91
N SER A 164 1.55 -8.75 10.23
CA SER A 164 0.48 -9.24 11.10
C SER A 164 -0.89 -8.59 10.84
N SER A 165 -0.91 -7.48 10.10
CA SER A 165 -2.16 -6.76 9.77
C SER A 165 -2.07 -6.12 8.38
N PHE A 166 -3.22 -5.94 7.73
CA PHE A 166 -3.33 -5.20 6.49
C PHE A 166 -2.93 -3.74 6.69
N ARG A 167 -2.43 -3.10 5.64
CA ARG A 167 -1.80 -1.78 5.72
C ARG A 167 -2.77 -0.68 5.30
N PRO A 168 -3.07 0.30 6.18
CA PRO A 168 -3.94 1.41 5.85
C PRO A 168 -3.30 2.35 4.82
N VAL A 169 -4.13 2.79 3.87
CA VAL A 169 -3.85 3.83 2.90
C VAL A 169 -5.05 4.77 2.84
N THR A 170 -4.84 6.06 2.95
CA THR A 170 -5.90 7.05 2.79
C THR A 170 -5.84 7.66 1.40
N VAL A 171 -6.98 7.68 0.71
CA VAL A 171 -7.13 8.32 -0.60
C VAL A 171 -8.16 9.45 -0.54
N GLU A 172 -7.96 10.48 -1.34
CA GLU A 172 -8.89 11.59 -1.51
C GLU A 172 -9.17 11.81 -3.00
N LYS A 173 -10.39 12.20 -3.33
CA LYS A 173 -10.80 12.59 -4.67
C LYS A 173 -10.47 14.06 -4.90
N GLU A 174 -9.73 14.35 -5.95
CA GLU A 174 -9.37 15.72 -6.32
C GLU A 174 -10.38 16.35 -7.28
N ALA A 175 -10.26 17.65 -7.54
CA ALA A 175 -11.19 18.42 -8.39
C ALA A 175 -11.27 17.90 -9.84
N ASP A 176 -10.22 17.21 -10.32
CA ASP A 176 -10.18 16.57 -11.64
C ASP A 176 -10.97 15.24 -11.68
N GLY A 177 -11.61 14.87 -10.57
CA GLY A 177 -12.38 13.64 -10.43
C GLY A 177 -11.54 12.39 -10.20
N ASN A 178 -10.22 12.50 -10.11
CA ASN A 178 -9.33 11.38 -9.84
C ASN A 178 -9.10 11.21 -8.34
N TRP A 179 -9.03 9.95 -7.93
CA TRP A 179 -8.55 9.57 -6.61
C TRP A 179 -7.03 9.55 -6.58
N ARG A 180 -6.44 10.09 -5.53
CA ARG A 180 -5.00 10.06 -5.28
C ARG A 180 -4.71 9.76 -3.81
N VAL A 181 -3.51 9.28 -3.57
CA VAL A 181 -3.09 8.89 -2.24
C VAL A 181 -2.73 10.12 -1.42
N LYS A 182 -3.32 10.19 -0.22
CA LYS A 182 -3.01 11.21 0.78
C LYS A 182 -1.96 10.72 1.76
N GLU A 183 -2.06 9.43 2.17
CA GLU A 183 -1.23 8.85 3.21
C GLU A 183 -1.00 7.36 2.94
N PHE A 184 0.28 6.93 2.93
CA PHE A 184 0.70 5.56 2.63
C PHE A 184 1.91 5.10 3.46
N SER A 185 2.24 5.80 4.55
CA SER A 185 3.42 5.50 5.38
C SER A 185 3.49 4.05 5.83
N SER A 186 2.34 3.44 6.12
CA SER A 186 2.25 2.05 6.53
C SER A 186 2.69 1.05 5.45
N LEU A 187 2.68 1.44 4.17
CA LEU A 187 3.20 0.61 3.08
C LEU A 187 4.74 0.58 3.04
N CYS A 188 5.41 1.57 3.65
CA CYS A 188 6.85 1.73 3.56
C CYS A 188 7.64 1.02 4.66
N VAL A 189 6.97 0.31 5.59
CA VAL A 189 7.60 -0.26 6.78
C VAL A 189 7.00 -1.60 7.20
N GLY A 190 7.77 -2.36 7.98
CA GLY A 190 7.25 -3.46 8.79
C GLY A 190 6.84 -4.72 8.03
N MET A 191 7.58 -5.10 7.00
CA MET A 191 7.44 -6.40 6.34
C MET A 191 8.39 -7.44 6.95
N MET A 192 7.91 -8.67 7.10
CA MET A 192 8.76 -9.80 7.47
C MET A 192 9.81 -10.06 6.38
N PRO A 193 11.04 -10.49 6.74
CA PRO A 193 12.01 -10.90 5.74
C PRO A 193 11.51 -12.12 4.94
N ALA A 194 11.94 -12.23 3.68
CA ALA A 194 11.75 -13.44 2.90
C ALA A 194 12.49 -14.62 3.56
N LYS A 195 11.94 -15.80 3.42
CA LYS A 195 12.52 -17.05 3.95
C LYS A 195 13.29 -17.77 2.86
#